data_24c6b951056a102edca42ab1e043a618
#
_entry.id   24c6b951056a102edca42ab1e043a618
#
_cell.length_a   1.000
_cell.length_b   1.000
_cell.length_c   1.000
_cell.angle_alpha   90.00
_cell.angle_beta   90.00
_cell.angle_gamma   90.00
#
_symmetry.space_group_name_H-M   'P 1'
#
loop_
_entity.id
_entity.type
_entity.pdbx_description
1 polymer ?
#
loop_
_entity_poly.entity_id
_entity_poly.type
_entity_poly.pdbx_seq_one_letter_code
_entity_poly.pdbx_strand_id
1 'polypeptide(L)'
;INFIDRIHILPIVNRKINYFDKEVMIKAPLEEELFAMKICALIDRSKPRDLYDTFRLKNDFLNLEKDKLRKLTVFYLSLDGIFELNENSFKGIEAVSQDSIKKELLPVLKKNEKFNLEAIKQEVINFLQDLLVLTSDETKYLENFSKGTFNPSLLFDGCSAERAAKHPMAKWRINNIGKK
;
A
#
# COMPACT_ATOMS: atom_id res chain seq x y z
N ILE A 1 -20.32 14.94 3.95
CA ILE A 1 -19.39 13.82 3.69
C ILE A 1 -18.01 14.30 4.11
N ASN A 2 -17.42 13.62 5.09
CA ASN A 2 -16.12 13.97 5.65
C ASN A 2 -15.02 13.75 4.59
N PHE A 3 -13.98 14.60 4.56
CA PHE A 3 -12.87 14.47 3.59
C PHE A 3 -12.23 13.07 3.62
N ILE A 4 -12.09 12.47 4.80
CA ILE A 4 -11.55 11.12 5.00
C ILE A 4 -12.36 10.06 4.23
N ASP A 5 -13.68 10.18 4.16
CA ASP A 5 -14.53 9.23 3.44
C ASP A 5 -14.36 9.29 1.91
N ARG A 6 -13.70 10.34 1.39
CA ARG A 6 -13.50 10.55 -0.06
C ARG A 6 -12.20 9.97 -0.61
N ILE A 7 -11.25 9.67 0.27
CA ILE A 7 -9.91 9.20 -0.11
C ILE A 7 -9.67 7.72 0.19
N HIS A 8 -10.70 6.99 0.61
CA HIS A 8 -10.61 5.57 0.88
C HIS A 8 -11.59 4.76 0.02
N ILE A 9 -11.14 3.61 -0.45
CA ILE A 9 -11.91 2.68 -1.28
C ILE A 9 -12.85 1.85 -0.41
N LEU A 10 -12.37 1.46 0.78
CA LEU A 10 -13.13 0.71 1.76
C LEU A 10 -13.85 1.64 2.75
N PRO A 11 -14.88 1.15 3.47
CA PRO A 11 -15.52 1.91 4.53
C PRO A 11 -14.54 2.29 5.65
N ILE A 12 -14.66 3.51 6.15
CA ILE A 12 -13.96 3.93 7.36
C ILE A 12 -14.63 3.30 8.59
N VAL A 13 -13.83 2.77 9.49
CA VAL A 13 -14.27 2.14 10.73
C VAL A 13 -13.88 2.94 11.95
N ASN A 14 -14.69 2.84 13.01
CA ASN A 14 -14.32 3.36 14.31
C ASN A 14 -13.44 2.34 15.05
N ARG A 15 -12.24 2.74 15.44
CA ARG A 15 -11.31 1.90 16.21
C ARG A 15 -11.11 2.48 17.60
N LYS A 16 -11.12 1.60 18.59
CA LYS A 16 -10.78 1.91 19.96
C LYS A 16 -9.27 1.77 20.13
N ILE A 17 -8.63 2.82 20.60
CA ILE A 17 -7.21 2.82 20.94
C ILE A 17 -7.01 3.29 22.37
N ASN A 18 -5.97 2.78 23.04
CA ASN A 18 -5.53 3.25 24.33
C ASN A 18 -4.44 4.31 24.13
N TYR A 19 -4.69 5.51 24.62
CA TYR A 19 -3.76 6.63 24.55
C TYR A 19 -3.61 7.27 25.93
N PHE A 20 -2.43 7.16 26.53
CA PHE A 20 -2.15 7.63 27.90
C PHE A 20 -3.25 7.24 28.90
N ASP A 21 -3.49 5.91 29.04
CA ASP A 21 -4.50 5.32 29.95
C ASP A 21 -5.96 5.76 29.70
N LYS A 22 -6.23 6.37 28.57
CA LYS A 22 -7.58 6.72 28.12
C LYS A 22 -7.96 5.94 26.87
N GLU A 23 -9.19 5.46 26.86
CA GLU A 23 -9.79 4.91 25.65
C GLU A 23 -10.28 6.02 24.74
N VAL A 24 -9.80 6.01 23.50
CA VAL A 24 -10.19 6.99 22.47
C VAL A 24 -10.71 6.26 21.24
N MET A 25 -11.83 6.73 20.70
CA MET A 25 -12.36 6.28 19.44
C MET A 25 -11.79 7.10 18.29
N ILE A 26 -11.16 6.45 17.34
CA ILE A 26 -10.64 7.10 16.13
C ILE A 26 -11.29 6.53 14.87
N LYS A 27 -11.40 7.34 13.84
CA LYS A 27 -11.75 6.90 12.50
C LYS A 27 -10.49 6.42 11.79
N ALA A 28 -10.51 5.20 11.28
CA ALA A 28 -9.38 4.58 10.62
C ALA A 28 -9.83 3.83 9.35
N PRO A 29 -8.96 3.68 8.33
CA PRO A 29 -9.22 2.78 7.22
C PRO A 29 -9.24 1.33 7.70
N LEU A 30 -9.83 0.46 6.90
CA LEU A 30 -9.73 -0.98 7.11
C LEU A 30 -8.27 -1.46 6.96
N GLU A 31 -7.97 -2.58 7.57
CA GLU A 31 -6.60 -3.12 7.65
C GLU A 31 -6.02 -3.39 6.28
N GLU A 32 -6.82 -3.95 5.37
CA GLU A 32 -6.40 -4.24 4.00
C GLU A 32 -6.00 -2.97 3.25
N GLU A 33 -6.74 -1.90 3.42
CA GLU A 33 -6.45 -0.63 2.74
C GLU A 33 -5.21 0.04 3.35
N LEU A 34 -5.09 0.03 4.68
CA LEU A 34 -3.89 0.50 5.37
C LEU A 34 -2.65 -0.27 4.90
N PHE A 35 -2.74 -1.59 4.80
CA PHE A 35 -1.63 -2.42 4.38
C PHE A 35 -1.26 -2.17 2.91
N ALA A 36 -2.26 -2.08 2.01
CA ALA A 36 -2.03 -1.73 0.62
C ALA A 36 -1.27 -0.40 0.48
N MET A 37 -1.66 0.63 1.23
CA MET A 37 -0.96 1.93 1.23
C MET A 37 0.49 1.82 1.73
N LYS A 38 0.78 0.95 2.72
CA LYS A 38 2.14 0.70 3.20
C LYS A 38 2.99 -0.04 2.18
N ILE A 39 2.41 -1.02 1.48
CA ILE A 39 3.08 -1.72 0.37
C ILE A 39 3.43 -0.72 -0.74
N CYS A 40 2.51 0.16 -1.12
CA CYS A 40 2.77 1.18 -2.15
C CYS A 40 3.91 2.12 -1.73
N ALA A 41 3.89 2.61 -0.49
CA ALA A 41 4.97 3.44 0.03
C ALA A 41 6.33 2.73 0.02
N LEU A 42 6.36 1.42 0.29
CA LEU A 42 7.59 0.63 0.23
C LEU A 42 8.10 0.51 -1.21
N ILE A 43 7.23 0.22 -2.17
CA ILE A 43 7.60 0.08 -3.59
C ILE A 43 8.07 1.44 -4.16
N ASP A 44 7.37 2.53 -3.83
CA ASP A 44 7.67 3.87 -4.33
C ASP A 44 9.01 4.44 -3.82
N ARG A 45 9.26 4.34 -2.51
CA ARG A 45 10.40 5.05 -1.89
C ARG A 45 11.37 4.20 -1.08
N SER A 46 11.06 2.93 -0.85
CA SER A 46 11.92 1.92 -0.21
C SER A 46 12.60 2.40 1.08
N LYS A 47 11.86 3.10 1.97
CA LYS A 47 12.42 3.57 3.23
C LYS A 47 12.49 2.47 4.29
N PRO A 48 13.49 2.50 5.21
CA PRO A 48 13.61 1.52 6.29
C PRO A 48 12.33 1.31 7.11
N ARG A 49 11.56 2.38 7.37
CA ARG A 49 10.30 2.30 8.10
C ARG A 49 9.22 1.58 7.31
N ASP A 50 9.13 1.84 6.00
CA ASP A 50 8.14 1.20 5.15
C ASP A 50 8.41 -0.30 5.01
N LEU A 51 9.70 -0.70 4.94
CA LEU A 51 10.11 -2.10 4.96
C LEU A 51 9.71 -2.78 6.28
N TYR A 52 10.00 -2.14 7.41
CA TYR A 52 9.62 -2.65 8.72
C TYR A 52 8.10 -2.74 8.91
N ASP A 53 7.36 -1.70 8.52
CA ASP A 53 5.90 -1.69 8.60
C ASP A 53 5.29 -2.80 7.76
N THR A 54 5.76 -3.01 6.52
CA THR A 54 5.28 -4.07 5.64
C THR A 54 5.57 -5.45 6.22
N PHE A 55 6.78 -5.67 6.76
CA PHE A 55 7.15 -6.89 7.45
C PHE A 55 6.24 -7.19 8.64
N ARG A 56 5.97 -6.19 9.49
CA ARG A 56 5.10 -6.34 10.66
C ARG A 56 3.66 -6.64 10.25
N LEU A 57 3.10 -5.86 9.33
CA LEU A 57 1.71 -6.02 8.88
C LEU A 57 1.48 -7.37 8.21
N LYS A 58 2.46 -7.87 7.42
CA LYS A 58 2.40 -9.22 6.85
C LYS A 58 2.25 -10.30 7.93
N ASN A 59 2.97 -10.16 9.04
CA ASN A 59 2.93 -11.13 10.14
C ASN A 59 1.71 -10.95 11.06
N ASP A 60 1.24 -9.71 11.24
CA ASP A 60 0.11 -9.40 12.10
C ASP A 60 -1.24 -9.72 11.41
N PHE A 61 -1.31 -9.66 10.08
CA PHE A 61 -2.54 -9.80 9.29
C PHE A 61 -2.55 -11.05 8.40
N LEU A 62 -2.29 -12.22 8.98
CA LEU A 62 -2.25 -13.50 8.25
C LEU A 62 -3.59 -13.90 7.60
N ASN A 63 -4.71 -13.30 8.01
CA ASN A 63 -6.06 -13.67 7.57
C ASN A 63 -6.66 -12.68 6.55
N LEU A 64 -5.87 -11.73 6.02
CA LEU A 64 -6.37 -10.81 5.01
C LEU A 64 -6.65 -11.53 3.69
N GLU A 65 -7.73 -11.13 3.02
CA GLU A 65 -8.06 -11.61 1.68
C GLU A 65 -6.99 -11.13 0.68
N LYS A 66 -6.16 -12.05 0.21
CA LYS A 66 -5.04 -11.77 -0.70
C LYS A 66 -5.47 -11.00 -1.94
N ASP A 67 -6.59 -11.42 -2.56
CA ASP A 67 -7.12 -10.77 -3.77
C ASP A 67 -7.53 -9.31 -3.52
N LYS A 68 -8.18 -9.06 -2.40
CA LYS A 68 -8.59 -7.72 -1.99
C LYS A 68 -7.39 -6.81 -1.72
N LEU A 69 -6.40 -7.34 -0.99
CA LEU A 69 -5.14 -6.62 -0.72
C LEU A 69 -4.41 -6.29 -2.02
N ARG A 70 -4.31 -7.24 -2.96
CA ARG A 70 -3.68 -7.05 -4.27
C ARG A 70 -4.39 -5.95 -5.07
N LYS A 71 -5.72 -6.01 -5.21
CA LYS A 71 -6.51 -5.03 -5.95
C LYS A 71 -6.36 -3.61 -5.38
N LEU A 72 -6.37 -3.47 -4.06
CA LEU A 72 -6.12 -2.20 -3.38
C LEU A 72 -4.69 -1.70 -3.65
N THR A 73 -3.70 -2.59 -3.58
CA THR A 73 -2.31 -2.24 -3.88
C THR A 73 -2.16 -1.77 -5.32
N VAL A 74 -2.72 -2.49 -6.30
CA VAL A 74 -2.72 -2.10 -7.71
C VAL A 74 -3.36 -0.72 -7.92
N PHE A 75 -4.48 -0.47 -7.26
CA PHE A 75 -5.14 0.84 -7.31
C PHE A 75 -4.22 1.96 -6.80
N TYR A 76 -3.65 1.82 -5.60
CA TYR A 76 -2.81 2.86 -5.00
C TYR A 76 -1.50 3.05 -5.77
N LEU A 77 -0.85 1.98 -6.28
CA LEU A 77 0.31 2.10 -7.16
C LEU A 77 0.01 2.92 -8.42
N SER A 78 -1.19 2.75 -9.01
CA SER A 78 -1.59 3.55 -10.17
C SER A 78 -1.70 5.04 -9.85
N LEU A 79 -2.10 5.41 -8.62
CA LEU A 79 -2.13 6.80 -8.17
C LEU A 79 -0.72 7.40 -8.05
N ASP A 80 0.26 6.60 -7.66
CA ASP A 80 1.67 7.01 -7.57
C ASP A 80 2.37 7.02 -8.95
N GLY A 81 1.69 6.51 -10.00
CA GLY A 81 2.22 6.46 -11.37
C GLY A 81 3.08 5.24 -11.65
N ILE A 82 2.93 4.20 -10.84
CA ILE A 82 3.61 2.92 -11.01
C ILE A 82 2.64 1.99 -11.76
N PHE A 83 2.93 1.76 -13.04
CA PHE A 83 2.05 1.00 -13.95
C PHE A 83 2.64 -0.34 -14.37
N GLU A 84 3.93 -0.55 -14.14
CA GLU A 84 4.63 -1.79 -14.42
C GLU A 84 5.18 -2.39 -13.15
N LEU A 85 4.87 -3.66 -12.92
CA LEU A 85 5.35 -4.44 -11.79
C LEU A 85 6.19 -5.60 -12.33
N ASN A 86 7.49 -5.53 -12.08
CA ASN A 86 8.47 -6.53 -12.50
C ASN A 86 9.57 -6.66 -11.42
N GLU A 87 10.57 -7.48 -11.65
CA GLU A 87 11.68 -7.69 -10.70
C GLU A 87 12.41 -6.40 -10.32
N ASN A 88 12.48 -5.42 -11.23
CA ASN A 88 13.12 -4.13 -10.93
C ASN A 88 12.34 -3.30 -9.93
N SER A 89 11.05 -3.54 -9.74
CA SER A 89 10.19 -2.84 -8.78
C SER A 89 10.64 -3.04 -7.32
N PHE A 90 11.43 -4.07 -7.05
CA PHE A 90 11.92 -4.40 -5.69
C PHE A 90 13.38 -4.01 -5.44
N LYS A 91 14.10 -3.50 -6.46
CA LYS A 91 15.53 -3.11 -6.33
C LYS A 91 15.75 -2.06 -5.24
N GLY A 92 14.81 -1.16 -5.03
CA GLY A 92 14.88 -0.19 -3.94
C GLY A 92 14.90 -0.87 -2.56
N ILE A 93 14.11 -1.94 -2.38
CA ILE A 93 14.07 -2.73 -1.14
C ILE A 93 15.42 -3.43 -0.92
N GLU A 94 15.98 -4.03 -1.96
CA GLU A 94 17.31 -4.66 -1.92
C GLU A 94 18.41 -3.66 -1.53
N ALA A 95 18.29 -2.42 -2.01
CA ALA A 95 19.24 -1.35 -1.74
C ALA A 95 19.17 -0.75 -0.32
N VAL A 96 18.15 -1.08 0.50
CA VAL A 96 18.09 -0.62 1.90
C VAL A 96 19.31 -1.09 2.66
N SER A 97 20.07 -0.15 3.24
CA SER A 97 21.36 -0.44 3.90
C SER A 97 21.24 -0.50 5.42
N GLN A 98 22.22 -1.15 6.07
CA GLN A 98 22.33 -1.15 7.53
C GLN A 98 22.51 0.27 8.10
N ASP A 99 23.16 1.16 7.37
CA ASP A 99 23.35 2.54 7.82
C ASP A 99 22.05 3.35 7.79
N SER A 100 21.20 3.14 6.77
CA SER A 100 19.86 3.73 6.73
C SER A 100 18.97 3.20 7.87
N ILE A 101 19.05 1.90 8.17
CA ILE A 101 18.36 1.28 9.32
C ILE A 101 18.78 1.94 10.63
N LYS A 102 20.10 2.09 10.86
CA LYS A 102 20.63 2.73 12.09
C LYS A 102 20.16 4.18 12.24
N LYS A 103 20.09 4.92 11.16
CA LYS A 103 19.72 6.34 11.17
C LYS A 103 18.21 6.58 11.25
N GLU A 104 17.42 5.80 10.51
CA GLU A 104 16.03 6.13 10.27
C GLU A 104 15.04 5.22 11.02
N LEU A 105 15.42 3.97 11.36
CA LEU A 105 14.54 2.99 11.97
C LEU A 105 14.89 2.72 13.44
N LEU A 106 16.12 2.35 13.77
CA LEU A 106 16.49 1.96 15.15
C LEU A 106 16.15 3.01 16.22
N PRO A 107 16.24 4.34 15.96
CA PRO A 107 15.87 5.33 16.98
C PRO A 107 14.40 5.29 17.40
N VAL A 108 13.52 4.71 16.58
CA VAL A 108 12.06 4.63 16.83
C VAL A 108 11.59 3.24 17.24
N LEU A 109 12.45 2.23 17.18
CA LEU A 109 12.14 0.88 17.64
C LEU A 109 12.34 0.74 19.16
N LYS A 110 11.70 -0.28 19.74
CA LYS A 110 11.96 -0.68 21.12
C LYS A 110 13.41 -1.18 21.27
N LYS A 111 14.09 -0.81 22.36
CA LYS A 111 15.53 -1.08 22.58
C LYS A 111 15.96 -2.54 22.43
N ASN A 112 15.06 -3.49 22.60
CA ASN A 112 15.36 -4.94 22.58
C ASN A 112 14.86 -5.65 21.32
N GLU A 113 14.42 -4.91 20.30
CA GLU A 113 13.90 -5.50 19.06
C GLU A 113 15.06 -5.99 18.19
N LYS A 114 15.10 -7.32 17.98
CA LYS A 114 16.10 -7.92 17.08
C LYS A 114 15.67 -7.69 15.64
N PHE A 115 16.57 -7.13 14.85
CA PHE A 115 16.32 -6.80 13.46
C PHE A 115 17.40 -7.44 12.57
N ASN A 116 17.01 -8.45 11.79
CA ASN A 116 17.86 -9.04 10.75
C ASN A 116 17.43 -8.48 9.39
N LEU A 117 18.15 -7.49 8.90
CA LEU A 117 17.81 -6.77 7.67
C LEU A 117 17.68 -7.71 6.46
N GLU A 118 18.64 -8.59 6.23
CA GLU A 118 18.66 -9.44 5.03
C GLU A 118 17.50 -10.46 5.04
N ALA A 119 17.22 -11.06 6.20
CA ALA A 119 16.08 -11.95 6.34
C ALA A 119 14.76 -11.23 6.10
N ILE A 120 14.60 -10.02 6.64
CA ILE A 120 13.39 -9.20 6.47
C ILE A 120 13.20 -8.78 5.01
N LYS A 121 14.26 -8.33 4.34
CA LYS A 121 14.21 -8.00 2.91
C LYS A 121 13.71 -9.19 2.09
N GLN A 122 14.35 -10.34 2.25
CA GLN A 122 14.00 -11.54 1.49
C GLN A 122 12.56 -11.97 1.74
N GLU A 123 12.13 -11.94 2.99
CA GLU A 123 10.77 -12.33 3.37
C GLU A 123 9.72 -11.38 2.79
N VAL A 124 9.98 -10.07 2.80
CA VAL A 124 9.09 -9.05 2.23
C VAL A 124 9.07 -9.14 0.72
N ILE A 125 10.22 -9.30 0.05
CA ILE A 125 10.28 -9.44 -1.41
C ILE A 125 9.52 -10.68 -1.86
N ASN A 126 9.73 -11.83 -1.23
CA ASN A 126 8.99 -13.05 -1.55
C ASN A 126 7.48 -12.87 -1.38
N PHE A 127 7.07 -12.21 -0.30
CA PHE A 127 5.65 -11.89 -0.08
C PHE A 127 5.08 -10.99 -1.17
N LEU A 128 5.81 -9.94 -1.58
CA LEU A 128 5.35 -9.03 -2.63
C LEU A 128 5.32 -9.70 -4.01
N GLN A 129 6.29 -10.54 -4.31
CA GLN A 129 6.30 -11.32 -5.56
C GLN A 129 5.09 -12.27 -5.63
N ASP A 130 4.74 -12.93 -4.52
CA ASP A 130 3.55 -13.78 -4.45
C ASP A 130 2.24 -12.99 -4.48
N LEU A 131 2.17 -11.85 -3.78
CA LEU A 131 0.99 -11.00 -3.74
C LEU A 131 0.68 -10.37 -5.11
N LEU A 132 1.70 -9.86 -5.81
CA LEU A 132 1.57 -9.04 -7.01
C LEU A 132 1.64 -9.85 -8.31
N VAL A 133 1.27 -11.13 -8.27
CA VAL A 133 0.93 -11.90 -9.47
C VAL A 133 -0.41 -11.37 -9.98
N LEU A 134 -0.34 -10.47 -10.96
CA LEU A 134 -1.52 -9.76 -11.46
C LEU A 134 -2.42 -10.67 -12.31
N THR A 135 -3.72 -10.47 -12.20
CA THR A 135 -4.72 -11.03 -13.10
C THR A 135 -4.77 -10.25 -14.43
N SER A 136 -5.45 -10.81 -15.44
CA SER A 136 -5.66 -10.14 -16.72
C SER A 136 -6.40 -8.79 -16.56
N ASP A 137 -7.37 -8.72 -15.65
CA ASP A 137 -8.14 -7.50 -15.42
C ASP A 137 -7.31 -6.42 -14.71
N GLU A 138 -6.47 -6.82 -13.75
CA GLU A 138 -5.55 -5.92 -13.06
C GLU A 138 -4.47 -5.37 -14.01
N THR A 139 -3.92 -6.20 -14.87
CA THR A 139 -2.99 -5.77 -15.93
C THR A 139 -3.66 -4.79 -16.89
N LYS A 140 -4.85 -5.12 -17.37
CA LYS A 140 -5.65 -4.26 -18.24
C LYS A 140 -6.01 -2.93 -17.57
N TYR A 141 -6.28 -2.95 -16.26
CA TYR A 141 -6.53 -1.73 -15.49
C TYR A 141 -5.30 -0.80 -15.53
N LEU A 142 -4.10 -1.31 -15.21
CA LEU A 142 -2.86 -0.52 -15.22
C LEU A 142 -2.54 0.04 -16.61
N GLU A 143 -2.67 -0.78 -17.64
CA GLU A 143 -2.48 -0.34 -19.04
C GLU A 143 -3.44 0.78 -19.45
N ASN A 144 -4.72 0.62 -19.12
CA ASN A 144 -5.74 1.63 -19.41
C ASN A 144 -5.47 2.92 -18.64
N PHE A 145 -5.16 2.80 -17.35
CA PHE A 145 -4.91 3.95 -16.49
C PHE A 145 -3.67 4.73 -16.95
N SER A 146 -2.59 4.04 -17.35
CA SER A 146 -1.38 4.68 -17.91
C SER A 146 -1.63 5.48 -19.19
N LYS A 147 -2.69 5.12 -19.94
CA LYS A 147 -3.15 5.80 -21.17
C LYS A 147 -4.24 6.86 -20.92
N GLY A 148 -4.56 7.14 -19.66
CA GLY A 148 -5.59 8.12 -19.29
C GLY A 148 -7.01 7.58 -19.27
N THR A 149 -7.22 6.26 -19.40
CA THR A 149 -8.54 5.63 -19.32
C THR A 149 -8.75 5.00 -17.96
N PHE A 150 -9.66 5.55 -17.17
CA PHE A 150 -9.94 5.11 -15.81
C PHE A 150 -11.18 4.22 -15.74
N ASN A 151 -10.99 2.95 -15.51
CA ASN A 151 -12.06 1.97 -15.32
C ASN A 151 -11.87 1.16 -14.02
N PRO A 152 -12.32 1.67 -12.87
CA PRO A 152 -12.16 0.98 -11.58
C PRO A 152 -12.96 -0.31 -11.46
N SER A 153 -13.94 -0.56 -12.32
CA SER A 153 -14.72 -1.83 -12.33
C SER A 153 -13.87 -3.05 -12.74
N LEU A 154 -12.66 -2.85 -13.27
CA LEU A 154 -11.70 -3.93 -13.50
C LEU A 154 -11.06 -4.42 -12.19
N LEU A 155 -11.08 -3.60 -11.13
CA LEU A 155 -10.52 -3.94 -9.82
C LEU A 155 -11.60 -4.22 -8.77
N PHE A 156 -12.68 -3.44 -8.78
CA PHE A 156 -13.66 -3.41 -7.70
C PHE A 156 -15.09 -3.53 -8.21
N ASP A 157 -15.95 -4.05 -7.34
CA ASP A 157 -17.39 -4.14 -7.56
C ASP A 157 -18.18 -3.22 -6.63
N GLY A 158 -19.42 -2.93 -6.96
CA GLY A 158 -20.38 -2.23 -6.11
C GLY A 158 -19.87 -0.91 -5.55
N CYS A 159 -20.06 -0.71 -4.26
CA CYS A 159 -19.70 0.53 -3.56
C CYS A 159 -18.19 0.87 -3.63
N SER A 160 -17.31 -0.14 -3.68
CA SER A 160 -15.86 0.08 -3.80
C SER A 160 -15.49 0.64 -5.17
N ALA A 161 -16.10 0.15 -6.24
CA ALA A 161 -15.92 0.70 -7.59
C ALA A 161 -16.42 2.15 -7.68
N GLU A 162 -17.56 2.46 -7.06
CA GLU A 162 -18.09 3.83 -7.02
C GLU A 162 -17.18 4.80 -6.24
N ARG A 163 -16.60 4.34 -5.12
CA ARG A 163 -15.65 5.13 -4.33
C ARG A 163 -14.37 5.37 -5.12
N ALA A 164 -13.81 4.32 -5.75
CA ALA A 164 -12.65 4.44 -6.62
C ALA A 164 -12.89 5.44 -7.75
N ALA A 165 -14.04 5.37 -8.44
CA ALA A 165 -14.40 6.29 -9.52
C ALA A 165 -14.46 7.77 -9.08
N LYS A 166 -14.75 8.01 -7.80
CA LYS A 166 -14.83 9.37 -7.22
C LYS A 166 -13.52 9.81 -6.55
N HIS A 167 -12.50 8.95 -6.51
CA HIS A 167 -11.26 9.21 -5.78
C HIS A 167 -10.52 10.45 -6.33
N PRO A 168 -10.21 11.47 -5.49
CA PRO A 168 -9.66 12.74 -5.97
C PRO A 168 -8.32 12.60 -6.68
N MET A 169 -7.42 11.78 -6.12
CA MET A 169 -6.09 11.55 -6.70
C MET A 169 -6.15 10.80 -8.03
N ALA A 170 -7.10 9.85 -8.20
CA ALA A 170 -7.30 9.16 -9.47
C ALA A 170 -7.70 10.16 -10.56
N LYS A 171 -8.67 11.03 -10.27
CA LYS A 171 -9.09 12.10 -11.20
C LYS A 171 -7.94 13.05 -11.52
N TRP A 172 -7.19 13.45 -10.50
CA TRP A 172 -6.03 14.33 -10.70
C TRP A 172 -4.98 13.67 -11.59
N ARG A 173 -4.63 12.41 -11.30
CA ARG A 173 -3.62 11.67 -12.07
C ARG A 173 -4.02 11.54 -13.53
N ILE A 174 -5.25 11.09 -13.80
CA ILE A 174 -5.78 10.97 -15.18
C ILE A 174 -5.70 12.29 -15.95
N ASN A 175 -6.09 13.40 -15.32
CA ASN A 175 -6.08 14.72 -15.95
C ASN A 175 -4.65 15.26 -16.20
N ASN A 176 -3.63 14.66 -15.61
CA ASN A 176 -2.22 15.07 -15.73
C ASN A 176 -1.31 14.02 -16.39
N ILE A 177 -1.84 12.90 -16.88
CA ILE A 177 -1.09 11.95 -17.70
C ILE A 177 -0.62 12.67 -18.98
N GLY A 178 0.69 12.59 -19.27
CA GLY A 178 1.30 13.20 -20.44
C GLY A 178 1.57 14.71 -20.35
N LYS A 179 1.33 15.35 -19.21
CA LYS A 179 1.61 16.79 -18.98
C LYS A 179 2.94 17.05 -18.26
N LYS A 180 3.91 16.16 -18.38
CA LYS A 180 5.28 16.39 -17.88
C LYS A 180 6.17 16.93 -18.97
#